data_f5318654232f1655c126dc319940c017
#
_entry.id   f5318654232f1655c126dc319940c017
#
_cell.length_a   1.000
_cell.length_b   1.000
_cell.length_c   1.000
_cell.angle_alpha   90.00
_cell.angle_beta   90.00
_cell.angle_gamma   90.00
#
_symmetry.space_group_name_H-M   'P 1'
#
loop_
_entity.id
_entity.type
_entity.pdbx_description
1 polymer ?
#
loop_
_entity_poly.entity_id
_entity_poly.type
_entity_poly.pdbx_seq_one_letter_code
_entity_poly.pdbx_strand_id
1 'polypeptide(L)'
;ERGKLADLVLWEPQFFGAKPKMVIKGGMVSWANMGDPNASLATPQPCYYRPMFGAYGTALPKSCISFVSQAALQNDVKCRLGLEREVRAVSRTRQITKADMVLNSATPHIDVNPETFDVAIDGERIDIRPAESFALGQLYWFS
;
A
#
# COMPACT_ATOMS: atom_id res chain seq x y z
N GLU A 1 -2.33 -5.30 14.22
CA GLU A 1 -2.65 -6.01 15.48
C GLU A 1 -2.50 -7.51 15.31
N ARG A 2 -2.09 -8.20 16.36
CA ARG A 2 -2.07 -9.67 16.38
C ARG A 2 -3.48 -10.22 16.19
N GLY A 3 -3.62 -11.32 15.47
CA GLY A 3 -4.93 -11.94 15.17
C GLY A 3 -5.66 -11.38 13.95
N LYS A 4 -5.08 -10.40 13.25
CA LYS A 4 -5.56 -9.90 11.96
C LYS A 4 -4.85 -10.61 10.81
N LEU A 5 -5.46 -10.56 9.62
CA LEU A 5 -4.78 -11.01 8.39
C LEU A 5 -3.50 -10.19 8.18
N ALA A 6 -2.43 -10.88 7.81
CA ALA A 6 -1.15 -10.24 7.51
C ALA A 6 -1.20 -9.62 6.09
N ASP A 7 -2.04 -8.60 5.94
CA ASP A 7 -2.12 -7.76 4.75
C ASP A 7 -1.31 -6.49 5.01
N LEU A 8 -0.13 -6.42 4.43
CA LEU A 8 0.86 -5.40 4.75
C LEU A 8 1.43 -4.79 3.48
N VAL A 9 1.73 -3.51 3.53
CA VAL A 9 2.51 -2.81 2.51
C VAL A 9 3.73 -2.20 3.19
N LEU A 10 4.91 -2.58 2.72
CA LEU A 10 6.18 -2.04 3.21
C LEU A 10 6.62 -0.89 2.32
N TRP A 11 6.97 0.22 2.95
CA TRP A 11 7.47 1.42 2.30
C TRP A 11 8.85 1.80 2.84
N GLU A 12 9.69 2.33 2.00
CA GLU A 12 10.80 3.15 2.45
C GLU A 12 10.28 4.56 2.71
N PRO A 13 10.59 5.19 3.85
CA PRO A 13 9.96 6.46 4.26
C PRO A 13 10.06 7.56 3.19
N GLN A 14 11.22 7.69 2.54
CA GLN A 14 11.47 8.68 1.49
C GLN A 14 10.67 8.44 0.21
N PHE A 15 10.09 7.24 0.03
CA PHE A 15 9.32 6.86 -1.14
C PHE A 15 7.86 6.53 -0.81
N PHE A 16 7.42 6.93 0.36
CA PHE A 16 6.06 6.68 0.79
C PHE A 16 5.02 7.25 -0.20
N GLY A 17 4.08 6.41 -0.60
CA GLY A 17 3.03 6.77 -1.54
C GLY A 17 3.40 6.67 -3.02
N ALA A 18 4.69 6.55 -3.37
CA ALA A 18 5.12 6.42 -4.75
C ALA A 18 5.11 4.95 -5.21
N LYS A 19 6.03 4.15 -4.72
CA LYS A 19 6.16 2.74 -5.08
C LYS A 19 6.51 1.90 -3.85
N PRO A 20 5.67 0.95 -3.44
CA PRO A 20 5.96 0.16 -2.26
C PRO A 20 7.17 -0.74 -2.50
N LYS A 21 7.91 -1.03 -1.44
CA LYS A 21 9.01 -2.01 -1.49
C LYS A 21 8.48 -3.43 -1.61
N MET A 22 7.38 -3.72 -0.91
CA MET A 22 6.79 -5.05 -0.88
C MET A 22 5.31 -4.98 -0.51
N VAL A 23 4.51 -5.84 -1.12
CA VAL A 23 3.11 -6.07 -0.75
C VAL A 23 2.96 -7.52 -0.30
N ILE A 24 2.45 -7.69 0.90
CA ILE A 24 2.19 -8.99 1.53
C ILE A 24 0.68 -9.15 1.66
N LYS A 25 0.17 -10.31 1.22
CA LYS A 25 -1.24 -10.70 1.32
C LYS A 25 -1.36 -12.02 2.06
N GLY A 26 -2.12 -12.03 3.16
CA GLY A 26 -2.30 -13.24 3.97
C GLY A 26 -0.98 -13.84 4.46
N GLY A 27 0.05 -13.04 4.68
CA GLY A 27 1.39 -13.47 5.07
C GLY A 27 2.31 -13.90 3.92
N MET A 28 1.83 -13.88 2.67
CA MET A 28 2.62 -14.22 1.48
C MET A 28 3.00 -12.98 0.69
N VAL A 29 4.22 -12.94 0.19
CA VAL A 29 4.68 -11.85 -0.69
C VAL A 29 3.98 -11.97 -2.03
N SER A 30 3.17 -10.95 -2.39
CA SER A 30 2.45 -10.87 -3.66
C SER A 30 3.22 -10.06 -4.70
N TRP A 31 3.83 -8.96 -4.28
CA TRP A 31 4.61 -8.06 -5.13
C TRP A 31 5.81 -7.53 -4.37
N ALA A 32 6.93 -7.46 -5.03
CA ALA A 32 8.15 -6.86 -4.47
C ALA A 32 9.03 -6.26 -5.56
N ASN A 33 9.84 -5.28 -5.16
CA ASN A 33 10.93 -4.79 -6.01
C ASN A 33 12.01 -5.86 -6.09
N MET A 34 12.38 -6.22 -7.31
CA MET A 34 13.51 -7.12 -7.57
C MET A 34 14.43 -6.51 -8.61
N GLY A 35 15.73 -6.53 -8.31
CA GLY A 35 16.77 -6.30 -9.29
C GLY A 35 16.96 -7.51 -10.22
N ASP A 36 17.97 -7.46 -11.05
CA ASP A 36 18.39 -8.62 -11.85
C ASP A 36 19.02 -9.68 -10.91
N PRO A 37 18.44 -10.88 -10.79
CA PRO A 37 18.97 -11.92 -9.92
C PRO A 37 20.34 -12.46 -10.39
N ASN A 38 20.73 -12.19 -11.65
CA ASN A 38 22.00 -12.63 -12.23
C ASN A 38 23.08 -11.56 -12.17
N ALA A 39 22.79 -10.38 -11.62
CA ALA A 39 23.78 -9.32 -11.52
C ALA A 39 24.86 -9.67 -10.50
N SER A 40 26.06 -9.86 -10.99
CA SER A 40 27.25 -10.15 -10.18
C SER A 40 27.94 -8.89 -9.63
N LEU A 41 27.53 -7.70 -10.05
CA LEU A 41 28.09 -6.43 -9.64
C LEU A 41 27.08 -5.61 -8.84
N ALA A 42 27.54 -4.95 -7.78
CA ALA A 42 26.77 -3.98 -7.00
C ALA A 42 26.56 -2.65 -7.75
N THR A 43 26.19 -2.74 -9.02
CA THR A 43 25.83 -1.56 -9.81
C THR A 43 24.37 -1.16 -9.55
N PRO A 44 24.02 0.14 -9.61
CA PRO A 44 22.65 0.58 -9.60
C PRO A 44 21.90 -0.06 -10.74
N GLN A 45 21.02 -1.01 -10.44
CA GLN A 45 20.21 -1.68 -11.44
C GLN A 45 18.78 -1.21 -11.30
N PRO A 46 18.02 -1.12 -12.39
CA PRO A 46 16.61 -0.87 -12.29
C PRO A 46 15.95 -2.01 -11.51
N CYS A 47 15.32 -1.68 -10.39
CA CYS A 47 14.50 -2.60 -9.64
C CYS A 47 13.09 -2.57 -10.20
N TYR A 48 12.67 -3.68 -10.78
CA TYR A 48 11.31 -3.83 -11.27
C TYR A 48 10.38 -4.33 -10.18
N TYR A 49 9.18 -3.78 -10.14
CA TYR A 49 8.11 -4.26 -9.29
C TYR A 49 7.47 -5.49 -9.91
N ARG A 50 7.73 -6.65 -9.34
CA ARG A 50 7.37 -7.95 -9.93
C ARG A 50 6.40 -8.73 -9.05
N PRO A 51 5.50 -9.55 -9.68
CA PRO A 51 4.68 -10.50 -8.97
C PRO A 51 5.56 -11.61 -8.35
N MET A 52 5.19 -12.00 -7.13
CA MET A 52 5.80 -13.09 -6.36
C MET A 52 4.78 -14.22 -6.14
N PHE A 53 5.16 -15.26 -5.37
CA PHE A 53 4.30 -16.45 -5.23
C PHE A 53 2.88 -16.14 -4.79
N GLY A 54 2.66 -15.13 -3.94
CA GLY A 54 1.33 -14.71 -3.48
C GLY A 54 0.46 -14.06 -4.56
N ALA A 55 1.00 -13.79 -5.75
CA ALA A 55 0.27 -13.27 -6.91
C ALA A 55 -0.06 -14.34 -7.94
N TYR A 56 0.44 -15.56 -7.78
CA TYR A 56 0.26 -16.62 -8.78
C TYR A 56 -0.81 -17.66 -8.39
N GLY A 57 -1.41 -18.27 -9.41
CA GLY A 57 -2.37 -19.35 -9.28
C GLY A 57 -3.56 -18.97 -8.39
N THR A 58 -3.94 -19.87 -7.51
CA THR A 58 -5.07 -19.67 -6.59
C THR A 58 -4.69 -18.93 -5.30
N ALA A 59 -3.42 -18.55 -5.10
CA ALA A 59 -2.99 -17.86 -3.90
C ALA A 59 -3.67 -16.49 -3.74
N LEU A 60 -3.72 -15.70 -4.82
CA LEU A 60 -4.33 -14.37 -4.80
C LEU A 60 -5.85 -14.44 -4.50
N PRO A 61 -6.68 -15.20 -5.21
CA PRO A 61 -8.11 -15.26 -4.89
C PRO A 61 -8.36 -15.80 -3.48
N LYS A 62 -7.58 -16.74 -2.97
CA LYS A 62 -7.74 -17.28 -1.62
C LYS A 62 -7.26 -16.36 -0.51
N SER A 63 -6.38 -15.41 -0.79
CA SER A 63 -5.87 -14.45 0.20
C SER A 63 -6.55 -13.09 0.15
N CYS A 64 -7.47 -12.86 -0.78
CA CYS A 64 -8.14 -11.58 -0.99
C CYS A 64 -9.65 -11.69 -0.78
N ILE A 65 -10.24 -10.58 -0.34
CA ILE A 65 -11.68 -10.43 -0.16
C ILE A 65 -12.18 -9.34 -1.12
N SER A 66 -13.34 -9.60 -1.75
CA SER A 66 -14.06 -8.60 -2.52
C SER A 66 -15.21 -8.05 -1.67
N PHE A 67 -15.21 -6.75 -1.43
CA PHE A 67 -16.28 -6.10 -0.69
C PHE A 67 -17.39 -5.64 -1.66
N VAL A 68 -18.63 -5.96 -1.32
CA VAL A 68 -19.81 -5.64 -2.11
C VAL A 68 -20.89 -5.01 -1.22
N SER A 69 -21.97 -4.50 -1.82
CA SER A 69 -23.12 -4.06 -1.05
C SER A 69 -23.86 -5.27 -0.45
N GLN A 70 -24.61 -5.04 0.62
CA GLN A 70 -25.47 -6.08 1.22
C GLN A 70 -26.47 -6.64 0.20
N ALA A 71 -27.05 -5.79 -0.65
CA ALA A 71 -27.96 -6.20 -1.70
C ALA A 71 -27.31 -7.12 -2.76
N ALA A 72 -26.07 -6.82 -3.14
CA ALA A 72 -25.31 -7.65 -4.07
C ALA A 72 -25.01 -9.04 -3.47
N LEU A 73 -24.67 -9.09 -2.17
CA LEU A 73 -24.45 -10.36 -1.48
C LEU A 73 -25.71 -11.20 -1.42
N GLN A 74 -26.87 -10.60 -1.11
CA GLN A 74 -28.16 -11.28 -1.08
C GLN A 74 -28.59 -11.80 -2.45
N ASN A 75 -28.17 -11.16 -3.54
CA ASN A 75 -28.42 -11.56 -4.91
C ASN A 75 -27.34 -12.48 -5.49
N ASP A 76 -26.58 -13.15 -4.64
CA ASP A 76 -25.55 -14.14 -4.99
C ASP A 76 -24.57 -13.68 -6.07
N VAL A 77 -24.06 -12.45 -5.92
CA VAL A 77 -23.12 -11.85 -6.88
C VAL A 77 -21.88 -12.73 -7.10
N LYS A 78 -21.49 -13.51 -6.11
CA LYS A 78 -20.33 -14.41 -6.20
C LYS A 78 -20.52 -15.45 -7.31
N CYS A 79 -21.61 -16.19 -7.29
CA CYS A 79 -21.93 -17.19 -8.32
C CYS A 79 -22.23 -16.53 -9.67
N ARG A 80 -23.01 -15.47 -9.69
CA ARG A 80 -23.41 -14.78 -10.93
C ARG A 80 -22.21 -14.25 -11.73
N LEU A 81 -21.15 -13.81 -11.06
CA LEU A 81 -19.93 -13.30 -11.69
C LEU A 81 -18.79 -14.34 -11.72
N GLY A 82 -19.00 -15.55 -11.21
CA GLY A 82 -17.97 -16.57 -11.14
C GLY A 82 -16.74 -16.14 -10.30
N LEU A 83 -16.97 -15.39 -9.21
CA LEU A 83 -15.85 -14.87 -8.41
C LEU A 83 -15.23 -15.98 -7.56
N GLU A 84 -13.93 -16.19 -7.72
CA GLU A 84 -13.16 -17.12 -6.89
C GLU A 84 -12.85 -16.53 -5.50
N ARG A 85 -12.74 -15.20 -5.39
CA ARG A 85 -12.46 -14.51 -4.13
C ARG A 85 -13.60 -14.68 -3.14
N GLU A 86 -13.29 -14.66 -1.87
CA GLU A 86 -14.32 -14.51 -0.86
C GLU A 86 -15.02 -13.17 -1.00
N VAL A 87 -16.34 -13.17 -0.82
CA VAL A 87 -17.16 -11.97 -0.95
C VAL A 87 -17.76 -11.63 0.41
N ARG A 88 -17.63 -10.40 0.83
CA ARG A 88 -18.17 -9.89 2.10
C ARG A 88 -18.95 -8.60 1.87
N ALA A 89 -20.02 -8.43 2.64
CA ALA A 89 -20.73 -7.16 2.64
C ALA A 89 -19.92 -6.05 3.31
N VAL A 90 -19.95 -4.86 2.73
CA VAL A 90 -19.42 -3.65 3.34
C VAL A 90 -20.25 -3.29 4.57
N SER A 91 -19.62 -2.97 5.68
CA SER A 91 -20.29 -2.57 6.93
C SER A 91 -19.53 -1.43 7.61
N ARG A 92 -20.27 -0.63 8.37
CA ARG A 92 -19.75 0.44 9.25
C ARG A 92 -18.92 1.53 8.54
N THR A 93 -18.95 1.63 7.22
CA THR A 93 -18.13 2.57 6.44
C THR A 93 -18.36 4.04 6.75
N ARG A 94 -19.55 4.39 7.27
CA ARG A 94 -19.88 5.78 7.66
C ARG A 94 -19.58 6.09 9.13
N GLN A 95 -19.21 5.10 9.91
CA GLN A 95 -18.95 5.23 11.34
C GLN A 95 -17.45 5.22 11.66
N ILE A 96 -16.62 4.72 10.73
CA ILE A 96 -15.17 4.63 10.91
C ILE A 96 -14.54 5.93 10.45
N THR A 97 -13.72 6.51 11.30
CA THR A 97 -12.98 7.74 11.05
C THR A 97 -11.48 7.49 11.15
N LYS A 98 -10.67 8.51 10.87
CA LYS A 98 -9.22 8.42 11.08
C LYS A 98 -8.85 8.16 12.55
N ALA A 99 -9.63 8.65 13.48
CA ALA A 99 -9.42 8.43 14.91
C ALA A 99 -9.53 6.95 15.34
N ASP A 100 -10.24 6.12 14.56
CA ASP A 100 -10.38 4.68 14.80
C ASP A 100 -9.18 3.86 14.30
N MET A 101 -8.23 4.48 13.61
CA MET A 101 -7.07 3.77 13.07
C MET A 101 -6.06 3.45 14.16
N VAL A 102 -5.61 2.20 14.19
CA VAL A 102 -4.57 1.73 15.12
C VAL A 102 -3.22 2.30 14.70
N LEU A 103 -2.49 2.92 15.64
CA LEU A 103 -1.17 3.54 15.45
C LEU A 103 -1.11 4.66 14.38
N ASN A 104 -2.24 5.13 13.90
CA ASN A 104 -2.32 6.21 12.92
C ASN A 104 -3.61 7.01 13.10
N SER A 105 -3.96 7.34 14.34
CA SER A 105 -5.19 8.05 14.70
C SER A 105 -5.03 9.57 14.78
N ALA A 106 -3.81 10.09 14.66
CA ALA A 106 -3.56 11.53 14.71
C ALA A 106 -4.29 12.28 13.60
N THR A 107 -4.92 13.39 13.95
CA THR A 107 -5.63 14.31 13.04
C THR A 107 -5.12 15.73 13.22
N PRO A 108 -3.83 16.00 12.92
CA PRO A 108 -3.26 17.32 13.07
C PRO A 108 -3.91 18.30 12.07
N HIS A 109 -3.94 19.57 12.45
CA HIS A 109 -4.25 20.64 11.52
C HIS A 109 -3.01 20.93 10.67
N ILE A 110 -3.14 20.80 9.35
CA ILE A 110 -2.03 21.02 8.41
C ILE A 110 -2.36 22.23 7.55
N ASP A 111 -1.52 23.24 7.62
CA ASP A 111 -1.56 24.43 6.77
C ASP A 111 -0.44 24.37 5.74
N VAL A 112 -0.78 24.59 4.48
CA VAL A 112 0.18 24.66 3.38
C VAL A 112 0.03 26.00 2.67
N ASN A 113 1.09 26.79 2.63
CA ASN A 113 1.12 28.00 1.84
C ASN A 113 1.36 27.64 0.35
N PRO A 114 0.41 27.92 -0.56
CA PRO A 114 0.54 27.52 -1.96
C PRO A 114 1.58 28.34 -2.75
N GLU A 115 2.02 29.49 -2.23
CA GLU A 115 3.00 30.35 -2.90
C GLU A 115 4.43 30.03 -2.45
N THR A 116 4.64 29.81 -1.15
CA THR A 116 5.98 29.57 -0.59
C THR A 116 6.26 28.08 -0.35
N PHE A 117 5.23 27.24 -0.42
CA PHE A 117 5.26 25.81 -0.06
C PHE A 117 5.66 25.53 1.40
N ASP A 118 5.56 26.55 2.25
CA ASP A 118 5.75 26.36 3.68
C ASP A 118 4.63 25.50 4.25
N VAL A 119 4.98 24.55 5.10
CA VAL A 119 4.06 23.66 5.79
C VAL A 119 4.13 23.91 7.28
N ALA A 120 2.97 24.06 7.91
CA ALA A 120 2.84 24.11 9.36
C ALA A 120 1.91 23.00 9.84
N ILE A 121 2.26 22.37 10.95
CA ILE A 121 1.43 21.36 11.64
C ILE A 121 1.07 21.89 13.02
N ASP A 122 -0.23 22.02 13.28
CA ASP A 122 -0.77 22.58 14.53
C ASP A 122 -0.15 23.94 14.89
N GLY A 123 0.16 24.75 13.85
CA GLY A 123 0.76 26.08 13.99
C GLY A 123 2.30 26.08 14.08
N GLU A 124 2.94 24.92 14.15
CA GLU A 124 4.39 24.81 14.13
C GLU A 124 4.92 24.62 12.70
N ARG A 125 5.79 25.52 12.24
CA ARG A 125 6.38 25.43 10.90
C ARG A 125 7.37 24.27 10.85
N ILE A 126 7.23 23.43 9.81
CA ILE A 126 8.18 22.35 9.56
C ILE A 126 9.38 22.89 8.79
N ASP A 127 10.56 22.73 9.36
CA ASP A 127 11.82 23.00 8.67
C ASP A 127 12.21 21.78 7.82
N ILE A 128 11.96 21.86 6.52
CA ILE A 128 12.29 20.79 5.56
C ILE A 128 13.69 21.09 5.03
N ARG A 129 14.67 20.28 5.43
CA ARG A 129 16.01 20.34 4.86
C ARG A 129 16.06 19.56 3.55
N PRO A 130 16.70 20.11 2.51
CA PRO A 130 16.96 19.38 1.27
C PRO A 130 17.73 18.09 1.57
N ALA A 131 17.40 17.01 0.87
CA ALA A 131 18.15 15.78 0.96
C ALA A 131 19.56 15.98 0.38
N GLU A 132 20.59 15.55 1.10
CA GLU A 132 21.98 15.61 0.63
C GLU A 132 22.30 14.54 -0.41
N SER A 133 21.57 13.42 -0.38
CA SER A 133 21.72 12.33 -1.33
C SER A 133 20.35 11.76 -1.68
N PHE A 134 20.21 11.30 -2.91
CA PHE A 134 18.98 10.79 -3.43
C PHE A 134 19.21 9.49 -4.19
N ALA A 135 18.58 8.39 -3.77
CA ALA A 135 18.73 7.09 -4.40
C ALA A 135 17.86 7.00 -5.66
N LEU A 136 18.28 7.66 -6.74
CA LEU A 136 17.53 7.72 -7.99
C LEU A 136 17.43 6.38 -8.73
N GLY A 137 18.40 5.50 -8.57
CA GLY A 137 18.56 4.33 -9.44
C GLY A 137 17.56 3.20 -9.22
N GLN A 138 16.79 3.18 -8.12
CA GLN A 138 15.99 2.00 -7.78
C GLN A 138 14.47 2.18 -7.91
N LEU A 139 13.94 3.38 -7.81
CA LEU A 139 12.50 3.61 -7.73
C LEU A 139 11.95 4.58 -8.78
N TYR A 140 12.80 5.32 -9.45
CA TYR A 140 12.38 6.35 -10.42
C TYR A 140 12.56 5.97 -11.89
N TRP A 141 12.97 4.77 -12.19
CA TRP A 141 12.97 4.28 -13.56
C TRP A 141 11.55 3.84 -13.91
N PHE A 142 10.86 4.74 -14.55
CA PHE A 142 9.58 4.45 -15.18
C PHE A 142 9.85 3.98 -16.60
N SER A 143 9.75 2.73 -16.82
CA SER A 143 9.61 2.16 -18.14
C SER A 143 8.28 1.47 -18.23
#